data_54623123394f79997dff435d5720e1b7
#
_entry.id   54623123394f79997dff435d5720e1b7
#
_cell.length_a   1.000
_cell.length_b   1.000
_cell.length_c   1.000
_cell.angle_alpha   90.00
_cell.angle_beta   90.00
_cell.angle_gamma   90.00
#
_symmetry.space_group_name_H-M   'P 1'
#
loop_
_entity.id
_entity.type
_entity.pdbx_description
1 polymer ?
#
loop_
_entity_poly.entity_id
_entity_poly.type
_entity_poly.pdbx_seq_one_letter_code
_entity_poly.pdbx_strand_id
1 'polypeptide(L)'
;MAIDVRPGKYDDFVSALSKHIAIIRTESGCEFIDIYRDTENENVVNVWEIWSDRPSWDAHMVNENSKAWQSVAKDFVFGETITVMDSLS
;
A
#
# COMPACT_ATOMS: atom_id res chain seq x y z
N MET A 1 3.03 3.13 -5.39
CA MET A 1 1.81 2.39 -5.80
C MET A 1 0.63 3.33 -5.84
N ALA A 2 -0.09 3.34 -6.92
CA ALA A 2 -1.33 4.10 -7.04
C ALA A 2 -2.51 3.11 -6.99
N ILE A 3 -3.48 3.39 -6.12
CA ILE A 3 -4.62 2.51 -5.89
C ILE A 3 -5.90 3.25 -6.28
N ASP A 4 -6.64 2.69 -7.23
CA ASP A 4 -7.93 3.20 -7.65
C ASP A 4 -9.00 2.60 -6.75
N VAL A 5 -9.64 3.44 -5.95
CA VAL A 5 -10.67 3.03 -4.99
C VAL A 5 -12.05 3.19 -5.61
N ARG A 6 -12.94 2.24 -5.35
CA ARG A 6 -14.31 2.30 -5.83
C ARG A 6 -15.03 3.55 -5.32
N PRO A 7 -15.82 4.22 -6.15
CA PRO A 7 -16.59 5.39 -5.72
C PRO A 7 -17.42 5.11 -4.47
N GLY A 8 -17.41 6.04 -3.53
CA GLY A 8 -18.12 5.90 -2.26
C GLY A 8 -17.44 5.05 -1.20
N LYS A 9 -16.27 4.47 -1.50
CA LYS A 9 -15.52 3.59 -0.58
C LYS A 9 -14.24 4.21 -0.03
N TYR A 10 -13.94 5.44 -0.42
CA TYR A 10 -12.65 6.07 -0.14
C TYR A 10 -12.34 6.14 1.35
N ASP A 11 -13.23 6.71 2.16
CA ASP A 11 -12.97 6.92 3.58
C ASP A 11 -12.82 5.60 4.34
N ASP A 12 -13.67 4.62 4.03
CA ASP A 12 -13.58 3.29 4.64
C ASP A 12 -12.29 2.59 4.24
N PHE A 13 -11.88 2.73 2.98
CA PHE A 13 -10.63 2.16 2.50
C PHE A 13 -9.42 2.79 3.20
N VAL A 14 -9.38 4.12 3.28
CA VAL A 14 -8.28 4.84 3.95
C VAL A 14 -8.18 4.42 5.42
N SER A 15 -9.32 4.27 6.11
CA SER A 15 -9.34 3.82 7.50
C SER A 15 -8.75 2.40 7.63
N ALA A 16 -9.17 1.48 6.78
CA ALA A 16 -8.65 0.10 6.78
C ALA A 16 -7.17 0.06 6.41
N LEU A 17 -6.76 0.81 5.38
CA LEU A 17 -5.38 0.88 4.93
C LEU A 17 -4.46 1.46 6.01
N SER A 18 -4.91 2.48 6.73
CA SER A 18 -4.13 3.08 7.82
C SER A 18 -3.77 2.06 8.90
N LYS A 19 -4.70 1.18 9.23
CA LYS A 19 -4.45 0.10 10.19
C LYS A 19 -3.44 -0.91 9.65
N HIS A 20 -3.56 -1.24 8.37
CA HIS A 20 -2.64 -2.17 7.70
C HIS A 20 -1.23 -1.57 7.61
N ILE A 21 -1.11 -0.29 7.28
CA ILE A 21 0.17 0.44 7.23
C ILE A 21 0.90 0.35 8.58
N ALA A 22 0.18 0.48 9.69
CA ALA A 22 0.77 0.37 11.02
C ALA A 22 1.40 -1.03 11.23
N ILE A 23 0.81 -2.07 10.69
CA ILE A 23 1.34 -3.43 10.75
C ILE A 23 2.59 -3.55 9.86
N ILE A 24 2.54 -3.03 8.65
CA ILE A 24 3.66 -3.08 7.71
C ILE A 24 4.90 -2.38 8.28
N ARG A 25 4.72 -1.29 9.01
CA ARG A 25 5.83 -0.57 9.64
C ARG A 25 6.62 -1.41 10.63
N THR A 26 6.07 -2.51 11.13
CA THR A 26 6.75 -3.44 12.03
C THR A 26 7.51 -4.54 11.29
N GLU A 27 7.34 -4.65 9.99
CA GLU A 27 7.99 -5.70 9.20
C GLU A 27 9.47 -5.42 9.01
N SER A 28 10.27 -6.50 9.01
CA SER A 28 11.71 -6.41 8.84
C SER A 28 12.04 -5.80 7.46
N GLY A 29 12.92 -4.82 7.47
CA GLY A 29 13.37 -4.14 6.25
C GLY A 29 12.48 -3.01 5.76
N CYS A 30 11.33 -2.78 6.39
CA CYS A 30 10.50 -1.62 6.07
C CYS A 30 11.13 -0.37 6.70
N GLU A 31 11.73 0.49 5.87
CA GLU A 31 12.34 1.73 6.32
C GLU A 31 11.35 2.87 6.35
N PHE A 32 10.40 2.87 5.42
CA PHE A 32 9.39 3.91 5.31
C PHE A 32 8.17 3.35 4.58
N ILE A 33 6.99 3.68 5.07
CA ILE A 33 5.74 3.50 4.33
C ILE A 33 4.74 4.55 4.81
N ASP A 34 4.09 5.22 3.87
CA ASP A 34 3.02 6.16 4.16
C ASP A 34 2.06 6.24 2.97
N ILE A 35 0.92 6.86 3.22
CA ILE A 35 -0.14 6.98 2.22
C ILE A 35 -0.43 8.45 1.96
N TYR A 36 -0.80 8.75 0.71
CA TYR A 36 -0.98 10.11 0.24
C TYR A 36 -2.23 10.21 -0.62
N ARG A 37 -2.92 11.33 -0.49
CA ARG A 37 -4.06 11.66 -1.33
C ARG A 37 -3.55 12.21 -2.67
N ASP A 38 -4.16 11.75 -3.76
CA ASP A 38 -3.96 12.40 -5.06
C ASP A 38 -4.75 13.72 -5.05
N THR A 39 -4.08 14.83 -5.36
CA THR A 39 -4.71 16.16 -5.29
C THR A 39 -5.69 16.44 -6.43
N GLU A 40 -5.62 15.63 -7.49
CA GLU A 40 -6.44 15.83 -8.69
C GLU A 40 -7.48 14.73 -8.91
N ASN A 41 -7.34 13.60 -8.21
CA ASN A 41 -8.25 12.49 -8.35
C ASN A 41 -8.68 11.98 -6.96
N GLU A 42 -9.92 12.28 -6.60
CA GLU A 42 -10.47 12.00 -5.28
C GLU A 42 -10.61 10.53 -4.94
N ASN A 43 -10.52 9.64 -5.92
CA ASN A 43 -10.65 8.20 -5.73
C ASN A 43 -9.32 7.46 -5.77
N VAL A 44 -8.20 8.17 -5.78
CA VAL A 44 -6.86 7.56 -5.80
C VAL A 44 -6.16 7.76 -4.47
N VAL A 45 -5.61 6.65 -3.95
CA VAL A 45 -4.69 6.64 -2.80
C VAL A 45 -3.33 6.18 -3.29
N ASN A 46 -2.29 6.92 -2.94
CA ASN A 46 -0.92 6.56 -3.25
C ASN A 46 -0.23 6.00 -2.02
N VAL A 47 0.53 4.92 -2.19
CA VAL A 47 1.38 4.35 -1.15
C VAL A 47 2.83 4.51 -1.60
N TRP A 48 3.65 5.10 -0.73
CA TRP A 48 5.07 5.25 -0.95
C TRP A 48 5.82 4.41 0.08
N GLU A 49 6.72 3.53 -0.40
CA GLU A 49 7.43 2.57 0.45
C GLU A 49 8.91 2.62 0.16
N ILE A 50 9.72 2.46 1.20
CA ILE A 50 11.17 2.29 1.09
C ILE A 50 11.52 1.04 1.89
N TRP A 51 12.19 0.09 1.24
CA TRP A 51 12.64 -1.17 1.83
C TRP A 51 14.17 -1.23 1.81
N SER A 52 14.76 -1.84 2.84
CA SER A 52 16.21 -1.95 2.99
C SER A 52 16.86 -2.71 1.84
N ASP A 53 16.18 -3.74 1.34
CA ASP A 53 16.66 -4.58 0.25
C ASP A 53 15.48 -5.27 -0.45
N ARG A 54 15.77 -5.86 -1.61
CA ARG A 54 14.76 -6.56 -2.40
C ARG A 54 14.19 -7.79 -1.69
N PRO A 55 15.01 -8.64 -1.03
CA PRO A 55 14.46 -9.80 -0.30
C PRO A 55 13.44 -9.44 0.77
N SER A 56 13.63 -8.32 1.48
CA SER A 56 12.65 -7.85 2.48
C SER A 56 11.33 -7.48 1.84
N TRP A 57 11.37 -6.78 0.71
CA TRP A 57 10.16 -6.43 -0.03
C TRP A 57 9.47 -7.68 -0.59
N ASP A 58 10.22 -8.63 -1.15
CA ASP A 58 9.68 -9.89 -1.67
C ASP A 58 8.98 -10.67 -0.56
N ALA A 59 9.57 -10.74 0.63
CA ALA A 59 8.96 -11.39 1.79
C ALA A 59 7.66 -10.69 2.21
N HIS A 60 7.64 -9.36 2.21
CA HIS A 60 6.44 -8.58 2.50
C HIS A 60 5.31 -8.93 1.53
N MET A 61 5.59 -9.02 0.25
CA MET A 61 4.57 -9.24 -0.78
C MET A 61 3.85 -10.59 -0.65
N VAL A 62 4.46 -11.57 0.00
CA VAL A 62 3.91 -12.93 0.13
C VAL A 62 3.59 -13.35 1.56
N ASN A 63 3.78 -12.47 2.55
CA ASN A 63 3.52 -12.83 3.94
C ASN A 63 2.01 -12.93 4.25
N GLU A 64 1.67 -13.46 5.43
CA GLU A 64 0.28 -13.66 5.82
C GLU A 64 -0.51 -12.36 5.95
N ASN A 65 0.14 -11.29 6.43
CA ASN A 65 -0.50 -9.97 6.55
C ASN A 65 -0.90 -9.43 5.17
N SER A 66 -0.01 -9.55 4.18
CA SER A 66 -0.29 -9.10 2.81
C SER A 66 -1.39 -9.93 2.15
N LYS A 67 -1.42 -11.23 2.39
CA LYS A 67 -2.49 -12.11 1.90
C LYS A 67 -3.83 -11.75 2.50
N ALA A 68 -3.87 -11.52 3.81
CA ALA A 68 -5.08 -11.10 4.51
C ALA A 68 -5.57 -9.74 3.99
N TRP A 69 -4.65 -8.82 3.76
CA TRP A 69 -4.97 -7.51 3.21
C TRP A 69 -5.59 -7.60 1.81
N GLN A 70 -5.06 -8.46 0.95
CA GLN A 70 -5.61 -8.65 -0.40
C GLN A 70 -7.08 -9.06 -0.35
N SER A 71 -7.45 -9.91 0.60
CA SER A 71 -8.84 -10.34 0.78
C SER A 71 -9.75 -9.19 1.22
N VAL A 72 -9.24 -8.28 2.05
CA VAL A 72 -9.98 -7.09 2.48
C VAL A 72 -10.06 -6.07 1.35
N ALA A 73 -8.94 -5.81 0.68
CA ALA A 73 -8.82 -4.75 -0.31
C ALA A 73 -9.68 -4.99 -1.55
N LYS A 74 -9.91 -6.23 -1.93
CA LYS A 74 -10.67 -6.56 -3.16
C LYS A 74 -12.07 -5.95 -3.20
N ASP A 75 -12.68 -5.68 -2.04
CA ASP A 75 -14.02 -5.10 -1.96
C ASP A 75 -14.00 -3.58 -2.15
N PHE A 76 -12.83 -2.97 -2.00
CA PHE A 76 -12.64 -1.52 -2.08
C PHE A 76 -11.92 -1.08 -3.34
N VAL A 77 -11.04 -1.92 -3.87
CA VAL A 77 -10.09 -1.56 -4.93
C VAL A 77 -10.66 -1.89 -6.30
N PHE A 78 -10.59 -0.92 -7.18
CA PHE A 78 -10.96 -1.03 -8.58
C PHE A 78 -9.77 -1.48 -9.44
N GLY A 79 -8.57 -1.01 -9.07
CA GLY A 79 -7.32 -1.36 -9.74
C GLY A 79 -6.14 -0.76 -8.99
N GLU A 80 -4.94 -1.22 -9.35
CA GLU A 80 -3.72 -0.66 -8.75
C GLU A 80 -2.56 -0.70 -9.75
N THR A 81 -1.63 0.24 -9.59
CA THR A 81 -0.42 0.31 -10.39
C THR A 81 0.78 0.34 -9.45
N ILE A 82 1.68 -0.63 -9.59
CA ILE A 82 2.90 -0.72 -8.80
C ILE A 82 4.08 -0.31 -9.68
N THR A 83 4.87 0.64 -9.20
CA THR A 83 6.12 1.04 -9.85
C THR A 83 7.27 0.75 -8.89
N VAL A 84 8.19 -0.10 -9.30
CA VAL A 84 9.39 -0.43 -8.52
C VAL A 84 10.51 0.48 -8.96
N MET A 85 11.18 1.11 -7.99
CA MET A 85 12.22 2.11 -8.26
C MET A 85 13.47 1.82 -7.44
N ASP A 86 14.62 2.11 -8.02
CA ASP A 86 15.90 2.08 -7.31
C ASP A 86 16.38 3.51 -7.07
N SER A 87 17.03 3.73 -5.92
CA SER A 87 17.65 5.02 -5.64
C SER A 87 18.83 5.26 -6.60
N LEU A 88 18.93 6.49 -7.10
CA LEU A 88 20.06 6.90 -7.95
C LEU A 88 21.11 7.68 -7.16
N SER A 89 20.88 7.91 -5.88
CA SER A 89 21.80 8.69 -5.05
C SER A 89 22.54 7.84 -4.04
#